data_c1efa4cc16233e821749ec6cd97a1d82
#
_entry.id   c1efa4cc16233e821749ec6cd97a1d82
#
_cell.length_a   1.000
_cell.length_b   1.000
_cell.length_c   1.000
_cell.angle_alpha   90.00
_cell.angle_beta   90.00
_cell.angle_gamma   90.00
#
_symmetry.space_group_name_H-M   'P 1'
#
loop_
_entity.id
_entity.type
_entity.pdbx_description
1 polymer ?
#
loop_
_entity_poly.entity_id
_entity_poly.type
_entity_poly.pdbx_seq_one_letter_code
_entity_poly.pdbx_strand_id
1 'polypeptide(L)'
;PGIVRAQLSVHQFDQLMKKIDDVLWYEKVGDIAHVDKVILCGPPRWKESNPTSMSAGNELKFRAYIFIPKSVKENKKYPLIVFPHSGVHADMDTYYAHIIRELIAQEYIVVAADYRGSTGYGAGTYNNIDYGGLENEDVYISRNYMVDNFDIVDGSRVGIMGWSHGGMITLMNLFNYPGQYKCGFAGVPVSDVIMRMGYASDSYRKIFSAKNHIGQTAKDNIAEYKRRSPVWHAEKLKDPLLIYTNTSDDDVNVVEVESMIRALKAEGKKFEYKIFERAPGAHSFDRLDTYESSKIRLDIYKFMGRYLKPNKPFGSVKELRK
;
A
#
# COMPACT_ATOMS: atom_id res chain seq x y z
N PRO A 1 28.38 18.11 -12.18
CA PRO A 1 27.24 18.91 -12.65
C PRO A 1 26.25 18.12 -13.52
N GLY A 2 26.73 17.16 -14.35
CA GLY A 2 25.87 16.36 -15.25
C GLY A 2 24.95 15.40 -14.51
N ILE A 3 25.40 14.76 -13.42
CA ILE A 3 24.61 13.83 -12.61
C ILE A 3 23.45 14.57 -11.91
N VAL A 4 23.72 15.78 -11.39
CA VAL A 4 22.67 16.59 -10.74
C VAL A 4 21.61 17.03 -11.74
N ARG A 5 21.98 17.40 -12.98
CA ARG A 5 21.03 17.75 -14.04
C ARG A 5 20.20 16.56 -14.47
N ALA A 6 20.79 15.35 -14.56
CA ALA A 6 20.03 14.13 -14.88
C ALA A 6 19.01 13.77 -13.80
N GLN A 7 19.36 13.83 -12.52
CA GLN A 7 18.42 13.59 -11.40
C GLN A 7 17.28 14.60 -11.37
N LEU A 8 17.56 15.89 -11.56
CA LEU A 8 16.51 16.91 -11.66
C LEU A 8 15.59 16.66 -12.85
N SER A 9 16.13 16.22 -13.99
CA SER A 9 15.35 15.83 -15.16
C SER A 9 14.39 14.68 -14.90
N VAL A 10 14.82 13.64 -14.17
CA VAL A 10 13.96 12.50 -13.79
C VAL A 10 12.78 12.96 -12.93
N HIS A 11 13.03 13.71 -11.85
CA HIS A 11 11.95 14.19 -11.00
C HIS A 11 10.99 15.15 -11.71
N GLN A 12 11.49 15.95 -12.66
CA GLN A 12 10.62 16.81 -13.48
C GLN A 12 9.75 16.00 -14.42
N PHE A 13 10.30 14.95 -15.02
CA PHE A 13 9.54 14.01 -15.84
C PHE A 13 8.46 13.30 -15.03
N ASP A 14 8.80 12.76 -13.85
CA ASP A 14 7.85 12.11 -12.95
C ASP A 14 6.71 13.07 -12.54
N GLN A 15 7.03 14.35 -12.29
CA GLN A 15 6.01 15.36 -12.00
C GLN A 15 5.08 15.63 -13.18
N LEU A 16 5.60 15.61 -14.41
CA LEU A 16 4.78 15.75 -15.60
C LEU A 16 3.89 14.52 -15.80
N MET A 17 4.46 13.33 -15.67
CA MET A 17 3.70 12.08 -15.76
C MET A 17 2.58 12.02 -14.73
N LYS A 18 2.86 12.43 -13.48
CA LYS A 18 1.85 12.49 -12.42
C LYS A 18 0.70 13.46 -12.73
N LYS A 19 0.99 14.60 -13.35
CA LYS A 19 -0.06 15.52 -13.79
C LYS A 19 -0.91 14.99 -14.94
N ILE A 20 -0.29 14.25 -15.86
CA ILE A 20 -1.02 13.54 -16.92
C ILE A 20 -1.92 12.48 -16.28
N ASP A 21 -1.39 11.72 -15.35
CA ASP A 21 -2.12 10.67 -14.64
C ASP A 21 -3.28 11.23 -13.81
N ASP A 22 -3.11 12.40 -13.18
CA ASP A 22 -4.20 13.11 -12.51
C ASP A 22 -5.40 13.38 -13.46
N VAL A 23 -5.14 13.70 -14.72
CA VAL A 23 -6.21 13.87 -15.73
C VAL A 23 -6.79 12.53 -16.15
N LEU A 24 -5.93 11.53 -16.36
CA LEU A 24 -6.36 10.18 -16.76
C LEU A 24 -7.25 9.49 -15.72
N TRP A 25 -7.09 9.79 -14.42
CA TRP A 25 -8.01 9.29 -13.40
C TRP A 25 -9.46 9.67 -13.68
N TYR A 26 -9.74 10.92 -14.09
CA TYR A 26 -11.09 11.34 -14.44
C TYR A 26 -11.61 10.61 -15.69
N GLU A 27 -10.76 10.37 -16.68
CA GLU A 27 -11.11 9.58 -17.86
C GLU A 27 -11.42 8.12 -17.51
N LYS A 28 -10.58 7.50 -16.68
CA LYS A 28 -10.67 6.07 -16.37
C LYS A 28 -11.76 5.68 -15.37
N VAL A 29 -12.08 6.54 -14.42
CA VAL A 29 -13.03 6.21 -13.34
C VAL A 29 -14.08 7.30 -13.09
N GLY A 30 -13.96 8.46 -13.73
CA GLY A 30 -14.84 9.60 -13.51
C GLY A 30 -16.29 9.40 -13.96
N ASP A 31 -16.58 8.38 -14.74
CA ASP A 31 -17.94 7.95 -15.09
C ASP A 31 -18.69 7.34 -13.88
N ILE A 32 -18.00 6.63 -12.98
CA ILE A 32 -18.58 5.91 -11.84
C ILE A 32 -18.18 6.44 -10.47
N ALA A 33 -17.15 7.28 -10.39
CA ALA A 33 -16.65 7.85 -9.13
C ALA A 33 -16.45 9.36 -9.18
N HIS A 34 -16.63 10.00 -8.03
CA HIS A 34 -16.02 11.30 -7.75
C HIS A 34 -14.57 11.05 -7.38
N VAL A 35 -13.65 11.76 -8.03
CA VAL A 35 -12.22 11.68 -7.78
C VAL A 35 -11.77 12.97 -7.14
N ASP A 36 -11.10 12.88 -6.01
CA ASP A 36 -10.48 14.03 -5.32
C ASP A 36 -9.05 13.71 -4.95
N LYS A 37 -8.26 14.72 -4.67
CA LYS A 37 -6.87 14.62 -4.26
C LYS A 37 -6.56 15.62 -3.17
N VAL A 38 -6.31 15.12 -1.97
CA VAL A 38 -6.07 15.93 -0.77
C VAL A 38 -4.60 15.96 -0.39
N ILE A 39 -4.23 16.98 0.38
CA ILE A 39 -2.92 17.10 1.02
C ILE A 39 -3.11 16.82 2.49
N LEU A 40 -2.38 15.85 3.01
CA LEU A 40 -2.38 15.44 4.41
C LEU A 40 -1.02 15.69 5.03
N CYS A 41 -0.95 15.72 6.36
CA CYS A 41 0.27 15.88 7.12
C CYS A 41 0.60 14.60 7.86
N GLY A 42 1.76 14.03 7.55
CA GLY A 42 2.35 12.91 8.28
C GLY A 42 3.31 13.35 9.37
N PRO A 43 3.80 12.44 10.23
CA PRO A 43 4.76 12.78 11.26
C PRO A 43 6.07 13.31 10.65
N PRO A 44 6.85 14.12 11.40
CA PRO A 44 8.15 14.59 10.93
C PRO A 44 9.11 13.43 10.69
N ARG A 45 10.21 13.69 9.98
CA ARG A 45 11.26 12.67 9.73
C ARG A 45 11.79 12.14 11.06
N TRP A 46 11.92 10.82 11.17
CA TRP A 46 12.41 10.19 12.40
C TRP A 46 13.90 10.42 12.67
N LYS A 47 14.70 10.74 11.64
CA LYS A 47 16.11 11.11 11.75
C LYS A 47 16.30 12.54 11.27
N GLU A 48 16.24 13.49 12.17
CA GLU A 48 16.62 14.87 11.90
C GLU A 48 18.12 15.05 12.05
N SER A 49 18.80 15.48 10.97
CA SER A 49 20.23 15.76 11.00
C SER A 49 20.57 17.14 11.57
N ASN A 50 19.59 18.03 11.59
CA ASN A 50 19.71 19.37 12.16
C ASN A 50 18.43 19.77 12.89
N PRO A 51 18.34 19.59 14.20
CA PRO A 51 17.14 19.88 14.98
C PRO A 51 16.79 21.38 15.06
N THR A 52 17.71 22.26 14.66
CA THR A 52 17.47 23.72 14.63
C THR A 52 17.03 24.23 13.26
N SER A 53 16.91 23.36 12.25
CA SER A 53 16.42 23.76 10.94
C SER A 53 14.94 24.12 10.98
N MET A 54 14.48 24.96 10.05
CA MET A 54 13.06 25.32 9.93
C MET A 54 12.15 24.12 9.66
N SER A 55 12.68 23.02 9.14
CA SER A 55 11.96 21.77 8.91
C SER A 55 12.01 20.79 10.08
N ALA A 56 12.83 21.03 11.09
CA ALA A 56 12.95 20.16 12.26
C ALA A 56 11.63 20.13 13.02
N GLY A 57 11.12 18.94 13.29
CA GLY A 57 9.84 18.75 13.97
C GLY A 57 8.60 19.17 13.18
N ASN A 58 8.73 19.69 11.97
CA ASN A 58 7.58 20.00 11.11
C ASN A 58 7.01 18.75 10.46
N GLU A 59 5.67 18.71 10.38
CA GLU A 59 4.96 17.65 9.71
C GLU A 59 5.31 17.56 8.22
N LEU A 60 5.38 16.35 7.70
CA LEU A 60 5.58 16.11 6.27
C LEU A 60 4.26 16.08 5.53
N LYS A 61 4.18 16.80 4.43
CA LYS A 61 3.00 16.79 3.55
C LYS A 61 3.11 15.66 2.53
N PHE A 62 2.06 14.89 2.41
CA PHE A 62 1.87 13.89 1.36
C PHE A 62 0.48 14.05 0.72
N ARG A 63 0.21 13.34 -0.38
CA ARG A 63 -1.08 13.41 -1.07
C ARG A 63 -1.81 12.09 -0.94
N ALA A 64 -3.14 12.17 -1.05
CA ALA A 64 -3.98 10.98 -1.14
C ALA A 64 -5.09 11.20 -2.15
N TYR A 65 -5.32 10.21 -3.01
CA TYR A 65 -6.51 10.16 -3.83
C TYR A 65 -7.68 9.63 -3.02
N ILE A 66 -8.85 10.18 -3.30
CA ILE A 66 -10.12 9.75 -2.73
C ILE A 66 -11.05 9.41 -3.89
N PHE A 67 -11.63 8.22 -3.86
CA PHE A 67 -12.59 7.77 -4.83
C PHE A 67 -13.90 7.44 -4.12
N ILE A 68 -14.97 8.17 -4.46
CA ILE A 68 -16.31 8.01 -3.88
C ILE A 68 -17.26 7.58 -4.99
N PRO A 69 -17.93 6.40 -4.87
CA PRO A 69 -18.89 5.97 -5.89
C PRO A 69 -19.98 7.02 -6.10
N LYS A 70 -20.33 7.34 -7.36
CA LYS A 70 -21.43 8.26 -7.68
C LYS A 70 -22.80 7.73 -7.27
N SER A 71 -22.89 6.43 -6.98
CA SER A 71 -24.13 5.78 -6.53
C SER A 71 -24.40 5.93 -5.02
N VAL A 72 -23.48 6.49 -4.24
CA VAL A 72 -23.65 6.67 -2.79
C VAL A 72 -24.77 7.68 -2.49
N LYS A 73 -25.41 7.48 -1.33
CA LYS A 73 -26.47 8.36 -0.82
C LYS A 73 -25.98 8.99 0.48
N GLU A 74 -26.21 10.28 0.65
CA GLU A 74 -25.77 11.06 1.82
C GLU A 74 -26.27 10.51 3.17
N ASN A 75 -27.42 9.86 3.18
CA ASN A 75 -28.02 9.31 4.39
C ASN A 75 -27.60 7.87 4.70
N LYS A 76 -26.60 7.32 4.02
CA LYS A 76 -26.08 5.97 4.22
C LYS A 76 -24.58 5.97 4.46
N LYS A 77 -24.11 4.96 5.17
CA LYS A 77 -22.68 4.73 5.43
C LYS A 77 -22.15 3.58 4.58
N TYR A 78 -20.94 3.76 4.06
CA TYR A 78 -20.29 2.84 3.14
C TYR A 78 -18.94 2.37 3.69
N PRO A 79 -18.53 1.13 3.39
CA PRO A 79 -17.22 0.64 3.82
C PRO A 79 -16.09 1.36 3.10
N LEU A 80 -14.98 1.54 3.81
CA LEU A 80 -13.75 2.17 3.32
C LEU A 80 -12.70 1.11 3.02
N ILE A 81 -12.03 1.24 1.87
CA ILE A 81 -10.77 0.57 1.55
C ILE A 81 -9.63 1.58 1.62
N VAL A 82 -8.63 1.29 2.44
CA VAL A 82 -7.34 1.98 2.44
C VAL A 82 -6.41 1.21 1.53
N PHE A 83 -5.89 1.88 0.50
CA PHE A 83 -5.13 1.25 -0.56
C PHE A 83 -3.73 1.86 -0.69
N PRO A 84 -2.71 1.41 0.07
CA PRO A 84 -1.32 1.78 -0.17
C PRO A 84 -0.82 1.17 -1.50
N HIS A 85 -0.23 2.00 -2.38
CA HIS A 85 0.34 1.54 -3.65
C HIS A 85 1.57 0.65 -3.45
N SER A 86 1.93 -0.14 -4.46
CA SER A 86 3.17 -0.92 -4.48
C SER A 86 4.37 -0.04 -4.82
N GLY A 87 5.58 -0.59 -4.57
CA GLY A 87 6.83 0.11 -4.81
C GLY A 87 7.10 1.19 -3.78
N VAL A 88 8.35 1.35 -3.43
CA VAL A 88 8.79 2.37 -2.46
C VAL A 88 8.88 3.74 -3.11
N HIS A 89 9.44 3.77 -4.32
CA HIS A 89 9.51 4.92 -5.20
C HIS A 89 8.61 4.70 -6.42
N ALA A 90 7.33 4.69 -6.17
CA ALA A 90 6.23 4.64 -7.12
C ALA A 90 5.14 5.60 -6.64
N ASP A 91 3.98 5.57 -7.23
CA ASP A 91 2.83 6.37 -6.84
C ASP A 91 1.51 5.68 -7.20
N MET A 92 0.41 6.22 -6.74
CA MET A 92 -0.92 5.76 -7.11
C MET A 92 -1.26 6.26 -8.51
N ASP A 93 -0.97 5.46 -9.52
CA ASP A 93 -1.17 5.75 -10.93
C ASP A 93 -2.35 4.98 -11.54
N THR A 94 -2.70 5.30 -12.78
CA THR A 94 -3.81 4.67 -13.50
C THR A 94 -3.55 3.21 -13.92
N TYR A 95 -2.39 2.64 -13.62
CA TYR A 95 -2.19 1.18 -13.64
C TYR A 95 -3.23 0.45 -12.79
N TYR A 96 -3.65 1.05 -11.67
CA TYR A 96 -4.66 0.49 -10.78
C TYR A 96 -6.12 0.83 -11.16
N ALA A 97 -6.35 1.52 -12.28
CA ALA A 97 -7.69 2.03 -12.61
C ALA A 97 -8.77 0.93 -12.66
N HIS A 98 -8.45 -0.24 -13.20
CA HIS A 98 -9.40 -1.37 -13.23
C HIS A 98 -9.73 -1.89 -11.82
N ILE A 99 -8.74 -1.95 -10.91
CA ILE A 99 -8.97 -2.35 -9.51
C ILE A 99 -9.82 -1.31 -8.78
N ILE A 100 -9.54 -0.02 -8.99
CA ILE A 100 -10.38 1.05 -8.42
C ILE A 100 -11.80 0.95 -8.95
N ARG A 101 -12.01 0.73 -10.27
CA ARG A 101 -13.35 0.50 -10.83
C ARG A 101 -14.05 -0.68 -10.18
N GLU A 102 -13.34 -1.80 -10.01
CA GLU A 102 -13.87 -3.01 -9.36
C GLU A 102 -14.31 -2.75 -7.91
N LEU A 103 -13.56 -1.95 -7.15
CA LEU A 103 -13.93 -1.56 -5.78
C LEU A 103 -15.12 -0.60 -5.75
N ILE A 104 -15.09 0.43 -6.59
CA ILE A 104 -16.16 1.44 -6.70
C ILE A 104 -17.49 0.80 -7.15
N ALA A 105 -17.46 -0.16 -8.08
CA ALA A 105 -18.66 -0.88 -8.52
C ALA A 105 -19.33 -1.67 -7.38
N GLN A 106 -18.57 -2.11 -6.38
CA GLN A 106 -19.08 -2.76 -5.17
C GLN A 106 -19.58 -1.76 -4.11
N GLU A 107 -19.46 -0.46 -4.36
CA GLU A 107 -19.78 0.65 -3.43
C GLU A 107 -18.84 0.73 -2.23
N TYR A 108 -17.56 0.41 -2.41
CA TYR A 108 -16.52 0.84 -1.48
C TYR A 108 -16.14 2.31 -1.75
N ILE A 109 -15.90 3.06 -0.69
CA ILE A 109 -15.13 4.30 -0.75
C ILE A 109 -13.66 3.89 -0.68
N VAL A 110 -12.79 4.55 -1.45
CA VAL A 110 -11.35 4.20 -1.48
C VAL A 110 -10.51 5.43 -1.17
N VAL A 111 -9.52 5.28 -0.30
CA VAL A 111 -8.44 6.26 -0.11
C VAL A 111 -7.11 5.61 -0.44
N ALA A 112 -6.32 6.26 -1.28
CA ALA A 112 -5.03 5.77 -1.75
C ALA A 112 -3.96 6.85 -1.53
N ALA A 113 -3.13 6.65 -0.52
CA ALA A 113 -2.06 7.59 -0.17
C ALA A 113 -0.86 7.45 -1.11
N ASP A 114 -0.43 8.57 -1.70
CA ASP A 114 0.92 8.77 -2.19
C ASP A 114 1.79 9.16 -0.99
N TYR A 115 2.14 8.18 -0.18
CA TYR A 115 2.87 8.34 1.08
C TYR A 115 4.28 8.90 0.83
N ARG A 116 5.00 9.29 1.89
CA ARG A 116 6.40 9.75 1.78
C ARG A 116 7.24 8.78 0.96
N GLY A 117 8.07 9.31 0.07
CA GLY A 117 8.87 8.51 -0.87
C GLY A 117 8.23 8.33 -2.23
N SER A 118 6.94 8.64 -2.41
CA SER A 118 6.25 8.53 -3.69
C SER A 118 6.86 9.43 -4.75
N THR A 119 6.80 8.96 -6.02
CA THR A 119 7.19 9.71 -7.21
C THR A 119 6.15 10.75 -7.61
N GLY A 120 6.48 11.61 -8.55
CA GLY A 120 5.55 12.59 -9.10
C GLY A 120 5.39 13.89 -8.30
N TYR A 121 6.08 14.04 -7.17
CA TYR A 121 5.99 15.23 -6.28
C TYR A 121 7.35 15.91 -6.05
N GLY A 122 8.34 15.54 -6.82
CA GLY A 122 9.69 16.09 -6.77
C GLY A 122 10.62 15.41 -5.76
N ALA A 123 11.89 15.80 -5.79
CA ALA A 123 12.95 15.21 -4.98
C ALA A 123 12.69 15.29 -3.47
N GLY A 124 12.02 16.35 -3.01
CA GLY A 124 11.70 16.51 -1.60
C GLY A 124 10.81 15.39 -1.06
N THR A 125 9.73 15.04 -1.76
CA THR A 125 8.85 13.92 -1.37
C THR A 125 9.58 12.58 -1.53
N TYR A 126 10.26 12.38 -2.66
CA TYR A 126 11.03 11.17 -2.96
C TYR A 126 12.04 10.84 -1.87
N ASN A 127 12.82 11.84 -1.41
CA ASN A 127 13.86 11.66 -0.40
C ASN A 127 13.34 11.56 1.05
N ASN A 128 12.04 11.69 1.26
CA ASN A 128 11.43 11.56 2.59
C ASN A 128 11.03 10.13 2.97
N ILE A 129 11.30 9.15 2.10
CA ILE A 129 11.03 7.74 2.40
C ILE A 129 11.70 7.31 3.71
N ASP A 130 11.06 6.42 4.45
CA ASP A 130 11.55 5.83 5.69
C ASP A 130 11.34 4.31 5.70
N TYR A 131 11.65 3.64 4.64
CA TYR A 131 11.41 2.24 4.26
C TYR A 131 10.96 1.30 5.41
N GLY A 132 9.68 0.95 5.46
CA GLY A 132 9.08 0.14 6.54
C GLY A 132 8.86 0.89 7.86
N GLY A 133 8.94 2.23 7.83
CA GLY A 133 8.81 3.12 8.98
C GLY A 133 7.60 4.04 8.90
N LEU A 134 7.85 5.33 8.76
CA LEU A 134 6.82 6.38 8.89
C LEU A 134 5.85 6.46 7.70
N GLU A 135 6.12 5.86 6.55
CA GLU A 135 5.12 5.72 5.49
C GLU A 135 3.91 4.89 5.93
N ASN A 136 4.09 3.99 6.89
CA ASN A 136 2.98 3.25 7.52
C ASN A 136 2.02 4.21 8.24
N GLU A 137 2.59 5.23 8.91
CA GLU A 137 1.82 6.28 9.60
C GLU A 137 1.07 7.18 8.61
N ASP A 138 1.71 7.54 7.48
CA ASP A 138 1.06 8.34 6.44
C ASP A 138 -0.21 7.64 5.93
N VAL A 139 -0.14 6.33 5.71
CA VAL A 139 -1.29 5.53 5.28
C VAL A 139 -2.36 5.45 6.39
N TYR A 140 -1.98 5.29 7.65
CA TYR A 140 -2.92 5.32 8.78
C TYR A 140 -3.60 6.69 8.93
N ILE A 141 -2.87 7.77 8.73
CA ILE A 141 -3.42 9.13 8.74
C ILE A 141 -4.46 9.31 7.63
N SER A 142 -4.21 8.76 6.43
CA SER A 142 -5.20 8.82 5.35
C SER A 142 -6.51 8.08 5.68
N ARG A 143 -6.41 6.95 6.40
CA ARG A 143 -7.57 6.24 6.95
C ARG A 143 -8.34 7.13 7.92
N ASN A 144 -7.65 7.73 8.90
CA ASN A 144 -8.29 8.57 9.91
C ASN A 144 -8.93 9.80 9.29
N TYR A 145 -8.26 10.45 8.33
CA TYR A 145 -8.83 11.57 7.61
C TYR A 145 -10.21 11.24 6.99
N MET A 146 -10.35 10.07 6.37
CA MET A 146 -11.62 9.64 5.80
C MET A 146 -12.69 9.38 6.84
N VAL A 147 -12.33 8.72 7.94
CA VAL A 147 -13.28 8.38 9.01
C VAL A 147 -13.76 9.63 9.76
N ASP A 148 -12.87 10.60 9.95
CA ASP A 148 -13.15 11.78 10.77
C ASP A 148 -13.84 12.91 9.97
N ASN A 149 -13.70 12.93 8.63
CA ASN A 149 -14.17 14.07 7.81
C ASN A 149 -15.28 13.71 6.81
N PHE A 150 -15.63 12.43 6.64
CA PHE A 150 -16.66 12.01 5.69
C PHE A 150 -17.77 11.22 6.39
N ASP A 151 -18.91 11.86 6.64
CA ASP A 151 -20.07 11.24 7.30
C ASP A 151 -20.59 9.98 6.59
N ILE A 152 -20.36 9.87 5.27
CA ILE A 152 -20.73 8.69 4.47
C ILE A 152 -19.81 7.49 4.70
N VAL A 153 -18.67 7.67 5.38
CA VAL A 153 -17.73 6.57 5.70
C VAL A 153 -18.19 5.85 6.96
N ASP A 154 -18.26 4.53 6.90
CA ASP A 154 -18.48 3.69 8.06
C ASP A 154 -17.14 3.33 8.72
N GLY A 155 -16.75 4.06 9.73
CA GLY A 155 -15.51 3.83 10.49
C GLY A 155 -15.42 2.44 11.14
N SER A 156 -16.53 1.71 11.28
CA SER A 156 -16.55 0.32 11.77
C SER A 156 -16.30 -0.72 10.67
N ARG A 157 -16.31 -0.33 9.40
CA ARG A 157 -16.12 -1.18 8.23
C ARG A 157 -14.98 -0.68 7.35
N VAL A 158 -13.79 -0.55 7.93
CA VAL A 158 -12.57 -0.14 7.23
C VAL A 158 -11.71 -1.37 6.95
N GLY A 159 -11.32 -1.57 5.71
CA GLY A 159 -10.34 -2.57 5.29
C GLY A 159 -9.09 -1.92 4.74
N ILE A 160 -7.98 -2.67 4.72
CA ILE A 160 -6.74 -2.26 4.08
C ILE A 160 -6.30 -3.32 3.09
N MET A 161 -5.87 -2.93 1.89
CA MET A 161 -5.35 -3.87 0.90
C MET A 161 -4.21 -3.26 0.11
N GLY A 162 -3.13 -4.02 -0.04
CA GLY A 162 -1.97 -3.58 -0.79
C GLY A 162 -1.08 -4.73 -1.21
N TRP A 163 -0.21 -4.46 -2.17
CA TRP A 163 0.72 -5.43 -2.76
C TRP A 163 2.15 -4.98 -2.59
N SER A 164 3.09 -5.93 -2.52
CA SER A 164 4.52 -5.65 -2.46
C SER A 164 4.86 -4.76 -1.26
N HIS A 165 5.42 -3.58 -1.47
CA HIS A 165 5.63 -2.57 -0.42
C HIS A 165 4.29 -2.12 0.21
N GLY A 166 3.22 -1.95 -0.59
CA GLY A 166 1.86 -1.73 -0.07
C GLY A 166 1.34 -2.91 0.77
N GLY A 167 1.77 -4.14 0.46
CA GLY A 167 1.51 -5.32 1.29
C GLY A 167 2.26 -5.28 2.62
N MET A 168 3.50 -4.78 2.64
CA MET A 168 4.25 -4.49 3.87
C MET A 168 3.52 -3.46 4.73
N ILE A 169 3.10 -2.36 4.14
CA ILE A 169 2.33 -1.31 4.82
C ILE A 169 1.02 -1.87 5.39
N THR A 170 0.34 -2.75 4.63
CA THR A 170 -0.87 -3.45 5.10
C THR A 170 -0.59 -4.27 6.35
N LEU A 171 0.43 -5.12 6.33
CA LEU A 171 0.82 -5.93 7.50
C LEU A 171 1.18 -5.05 8.70
N MET A 172 2.02 -4.03 8.50
CA MET A 172 2.44 -3.13 9.58
C MET A 172 1.27 -2.33 10.15
N ASN A 173 0.31 -1.91 9.33
CA ASN A 173 -0.89 -1.23 9.83
C ASN A 173 -1.77 -2.16 10.69
N LEU A 174 -1.97 -3.42 10.29
CA LEU A 174 -2.71 -4.40 11.10
C LEU A 174 -2.00 -4.70 12.44
N PHE A 175 -0.66 -4.70 12.45
CA PHE A 175 0.13 -4.98 13.64
C PHE A 175 0.23 -3.79 14.60
N ASN A 176 0.36 -2.58 14.06
CA ASN A 176 0.54 -1.37 14.86
C ASN A 176 -0.79 -0.76 15.33
N TYR A 177 -1.88 -0.99 14.59
CA TYR A 177 -3.21 -0.43 14.87
C TYR A 177 -4.29 -1.51 14.96
N PRO A 178 -4.14 -2.49 15.88
CA PRO A 178 -5.09 -3.59 16.01
C PRO A 178 -6.50 -3.09 16.31
N GLY A 179 -7.49 -3.65 15.59
CA GLY A 179 -8.91 -3.26 15.72
C GLY A 179 -9.30 -2.00 14.95
N GLN A 180 -8.35 -1.28 14.33
CA GLN A 180 -8.65 -0.13 13.48
C GLN A 180 -9.09 -0.53 12.06
N TYR A 181 -8.79 -1.76 11.68
CA TYR A 181 -9.22 -2.37 10.43
C TYR A 181 -10.07 -3.61 10.70
N LYS A 182 -11.10 -3.82 9.90
CA LYS A 182 -11.99 -4.98 10.01
C LYS A 182 -11.38 -6.23 9.36
N CYS A 183 -10.51 -6.02 8.39
CA CYS A 183 -9.71 -7.05 7.72
C CYS A 183 -8.62 -6.40 6.86
N GLY A 184 -7.63 -7.19 6.44
CA GLY A 184 -6.63 -6.77 5.47
C GLY A 184 -6.26 -7.84 4.46
N PHE A 185 -5.83 -7.39 3.28
CA PHE A 185 -5.26 -8.23 2.25
C PHE A 185 -3.85 -7.77 1.92
N ALA A 186 -2.87 -8.66 2.06
CA ALA A 186 -1.47 -8.45 1.72
C ALA A 186 -1.06 -9.38 0.57
N GLY A 187 -0.95 -8.82 -0.64
CA GLY A 187 -0.48 -9.54 -1.83
C GLY A 187 1.03 -9.43 -1.97
N VAL A 188 1.71 -10.55 -2.20
CA VAL A 188 3.18 -10.60 -2.39
C VAL A 188 3.95 -9.64 -1.48
N PRO A 189 3.66 -9.60 -0.16
CA PRO A 189 4.15 -8.56 0.71
C PRO A 189 5.64 -8.65 0.97
N VAL A 190 6.36 -7.53 0.93
CA VAL A 190 7.68 -7.42 1.57
C VAL A 190 7.46 -7.65 3.07
N SER A 191 8.05 -8.70 3.62
CA SER A 191 7.75 -9.11 5.00
C SER A 191 8.99 -9.28 5.89
N ASP A 192 10.20 -9.38 5.30
CA ASP A 192 11.46 -9.51 6.03
C ASP A 192 12.62 -8.83 5.28
N VAL A 193 12.93 -7.60 5.66
CA VAL A 193 14.04 -6.83 5.05
C VAL A 193 15.42 -7.45 5.35
N ILE A 194 15.55 -8.30 6.37
CA ILE A 194 16.79 -9.02 6.66
C ILE A 194 16.95 -10.18 5.66
N MET A 195 15.93 -11.02 5.51
CA MET A 195 15.92 -12.12 4.54
C MET A 195 16.08 -11.60 3.11
N ARG A 196 15.41 -10.48 2.79
CA ARG A 196 15.48 -9.84 1.48
C ARG A 196 16.91 -9.49 1.07
N MET A 197 17.78 -9.11 2.00
CA MET A 197 19.20 -8.90 1.72
C MET A 197 19.94 -10.18 1.31
N GLY A 198 19.42 -11.35 1.63
CA GLY A 198 20.03 -12.62 1.26
C GLY A 198 19.87 -12.98 -0.23
N TYR A 199 18.81 -12.52 -0.87
CA TYR A 199 18.49 -12.86 -2.26
C TYR A 199 18.38 -11.65 -3.21
N ALA A 200 18.12 -10.43 -2.69
CA ALA A 200 18.03 -9.25 -3.50
C ALA A 200 19.39 -8.82 -4.08
N SER A 201 19.35 -8.03 -5.17
CA SER A 201 20.56 -7.52 -5.82
C SER A 201 21.36 -6.57 -4.92
N ASP A 202 22.64 -6.37 -5.24
CA ASP A 202 23.51 -5.42 -4.51
C ASP A 202 22.98 -3.98 -4.55
N SER A 203 22.30 -3.60 -5.62
CA SER A 203 21.64 -2.30 -5.72
C SER A 203 20.52 -2.17 -4.69
N TYR A 204 19.75 -3.23 -4.47
CA TYR A 204 18.68 -3.25 -3.47
C TYR A 204 19.22 -3.17 -2.04
N ARG A 205 20.33 -3.86 -1.75
CA ARG A 205 21.04 -3.77 -0.45
C ARG A 205 21.52 -2.34 -0.16
N LYS A 206 22.01 -1.63 -1.19
CA LYS A 206 22.43 -0.23 -1.09
C LYS A 206 21.26 0.69 -0.80
N ILE A 207 20.07 0.40 -1.33
CA ILE A 207 18.85 1.17 -1.04
C ILE A 207 18.57 1.17 0.47
N PHE A 208 18.58 0.04 1.14
CA PHE A 208 18.26 -0.01 2.57
C PHE A 208 19.20 0.82 3.43
N SER A 209 20.51 0.79 3.15
CA SER A 209 21.49 1.58 3.90
C SER A 209 21.59 3.04 3.47
N ALA A 210 20.93 3.45 2.40
CA ALA A 210 20.93 4.85 1.96
C ALA A 210 20.33 5.77 3.02
N LYS A 211 20.86 6.99 3.14
CA LYS A 211 20.51 7.97 4.19
C LYS A 211 19.00 8.27 4.26
N ASN A 212 18.33 8.27 3.14
CA ASN A 212 16.90 8.56 3.01
C ASN A 212 16.00 7.32 3.12
N HIS A 213 16.56 6.15 3.38
CA HIS A 213 15.80 4.92 3.69
C HIS A 213 16.02 4.54 5.16
N ILE A 214 16.61 3.34 5.45
CA ILE A 214 16.92 2.95 6.82
C ILE A 214 18.14 3.74 7.34
N GLY A 215 19.06 4.09 6.45
CA GLY A 215 20.20 4.95 6.73
C GLY A 215 21.35 4.29 7.50
N GLN A 216 21.26 2.99 7.76
CA GLN A 216 22.25 2.16 8.43
C GLN A 216 22.23 0.76 7.83
N THR A 217 23.36 0.04 7.89
CA THR A 217 23.39 -1.36 7.45
C THR A 217 22.78 -2.26 8.54
N ALA A 218 22.34 -3.46 8.17
CA ALA A 218 21.87 -4.43 9.15
C ALA A 218 22.96 -4.85 10.14
N LYS A 219 24.23 -4.82 9.72
CA LYS A 219 25.36 -5.08 10.62
C LYS A 219 25.46 -4.02 11.73
N ASP A 220 25.19 -2.75 11.38
CA ASP A 220 25.33 -1.64 12.33
C ASP A 220 24.10 -1.53 13.24
N ASN A 221 22.91 -1.88 12.75
CA ASN A 221 21.68 -1.76 13.51
C ASN A 221 20.63 -2.81 13.11
N ILE A 222 20.84 -4.04 13.51
CA ILE A 222 19.91 -5.16 13.25
C ILE A 222 18.53 -4.94 13.90
N ALA A 223 18.47 -4.23 15.02
CA ALA A 223 17.22 -3.94 15.72
C ALA A 223 16.28 -3.09 14.86
N GLU A 224 16.82 -2.13 14.13
CA GLU A 224 16.06 -1.28 13.21
C GLU A 224 15.50 -2.08 12.02
N TYR A 225 16.28 -3.01 11.47
CA TYR A 225 15.80 -3.90 10.41
C TYR A 225 14.68 -4.83 10.89
N LYS A 226 14.79 -5.38 12.11
CA LYS A 226 13.72 -6.16 12.73
C LYS A 226 12.47 -5.33 12.94
N ARG A 227 12.60 -4.10 13.46
CA ARG A 227 11.49 -3.18 13.69
C ARG A 227 10.70 -2.89 12.41
N ARG A 228 11.36 -2.87 11.26
CA ARG A 228 10.78 -2.58 9.94
C ARG A 228 10.30 -3.83 9.20
N SER A 229 10.53 -5.01 9.72
CA SER A 229 10.16 -6.28 9.08
C SER A 229 8.90 -6.87 9.70
N PRO A 230 7.79 -6.97 8.96
CA PRO A 230 6.53 -7.53 9.47
C PRO A 230 6.66 -8.88 10.18
N VAL A 231 7.55 -9.77 9.72
CA VAL A 231 7.76 -11.10 10.30
C VAL A 231 8.10 -11.09 11.79
N TRP A 232 8.74 -10.01 12.27
CA TRP A 232 9.10 -9.83 13.68
C TRP A 232 7.99 -9.24 14.55
N HIS A 233 6.78 -9.06 13.98
CA HIS A 233 5.61 -8.51 14.65
C HIS A 233 4.38 -9.42 14.54
N ALA A 234 4.57 -10.67 14.13
CA ALA A 234 3.49 -11.64 13.89
C ALA A 234 2.57 -11.82 15.10
N GLU A 235 3.12 -11.71 16.31
CA GLU A 235 2.37 -11.82 17.58
C GLU A 235 1.31 -10.72 17.75
N LYS A 236 1.43 -9.60 17.05
CA LYS A 236 0.51 -8.46 17.15
C LYS A 236 -0.77 -8.63 16.34
N LEU A 237 -0.82 -9.57 15.38
CA LEU A 237 -2.00 -9.75 14.55
C LEU A 237 -3.24 -10.08 15.39
N LYS A 238 -4.29 -9.26 15.25
CA LYS A 238 -5.61 -9.47 15.87
C LYS A 238 -6.73 -9.51 14.84
N ASP A 239 -6.56 -8.82 13.73
CA ASP A 239 -7.59 -8.64 12.70
C ASP A 239 -7.50 -9.72 11.62
N PRO A 240 -8.60 -10.07 10.96
CA PRO A 240 -8.61 -11.00 9.84
C PRO A 240 -7.66 -10.58 8.73
N LEU A 241 -6.82 -11.50 8.26
CA LEU A 241 -5.79 -11.27 7.25
C LEU A 241 -5.85 -12.34 6.17
N LEU A 242 -5.71 -11.92 4.91
CA LEU A 242 -5.47 -12.78 3.75
C LEU A 242 -4.11 -12.44 3.15
N ILE A 243 -3.27 -13.46 2.93
CA ILE A 243 -1.95 -13.32 2.29
C ILE A 243 -1.91 -14.13 1.00
N TYR A 244 -1.54 -13.51 -0.11
CA TYR A 244 -1.25 -14.21 -1.37
C TYR A 244 0.20 -14.05 -1.78
N THR A 245 0.76 -15.11 -2.37
CA THR A 245 2.08 -15.08 -3.01
C THR A 245 2.14 -16.08 -4.17
N ASN A 246 3.19 -15.99 -4.99
CA ASN A 246 3.38 -16.79 -6.19
C ASN A 246 4.81 -17.36 -6.22
N THR A 247 4.95 -18.65 -6.54
CA THR A 247 6.28 -19.29 -6.59
C THR A 247 7.18 -18.79 -7.71
N SER A 248 6.61 -18.10 -8.72
CA SER A 248 7.36 -17.46 -9.80
C SER A 248 7.54 -15.95 -9.59
N ASP A 249 7.32 -15.45 -8.35
CA ASP A 249 7.58 -14.05 -8.03
C ASP A 249 9.07 -13.74 -8.17
N ASP A 250 9.39 -12.76 -9.00
CA ASP A 250 10.74 -12.35 -9.38
C ASP A 250 11.25 -11.11 -8.60
N ASP A 251 10.42 -10.54 -7.73
CA ASP A 251 10.80 -9.43 -6.82
C ASP A 251 10.74 -9.84 -5.35
N VAL A 252 9.57 -10.26 -4.84
CA VAL A 252 9.43 -10.77 -3.47
C VAL A 252 9.47 -12.28 -3.50
N ASN A 253 10.63 -12.85 -3.17
CA ASN A 253 10.80 -14.30 -3.19
C ASN A 253 9.75 -14.99 -2.30
N VAL A 254 9.12 -16.05 -2.80
CA VAL A 254 8.10 -16.81 -2.07
C VAL A 254 8.55 -17.25 -0.69
N VAL A 255 9.84 -17.55 -0.50
CA VAL A 255 10.42 -17.97 0.79
C VAL A 255 10.28 -16.88 1.86
N GLU A 256 10.38 -15.60 1.48
CA GLU A 256 10.16 -14.47 2.40
C GLU A 256 8.71 -14.46 2.92
N VAL A 257 7.73 -14.63 2.02
CA VAL A 257 6.31 -14.68 2.42
C VAL A 257 5.97 -15.96 3.17
N GLU A 258 6.56 -17.10 2.82
CA GLU A 258 6.45 -18.34 3.60
C GLU A 258 6.98 -18.19 5.02
N SER A 259 8.07 -17.44 5.21
CA SER A 259 8.59 -17.11 6.54
C SER A 259 7.57 -16.34 7.36
N MET A 260 6.90 -15.35 6.77
CA MET A 260 5.81 -14.61 7.41
C MET A 260 4.63 -15.53 7.79
N ILE A 261 4.22 -16.41 6.87
CA ILE A 261 3.16 -17.40 7.12
C ILE A 261 3.52 -18.32 8.28
N ARG A 262 4.78 -18.80 8.33
CA ARG A 262 5.27 -19.65 9.42
C ARG A 262 5.31 -18.92 10.76
N ALA A 263 5.74 -17.66 10.77
CA ALA A 263 5.75 -16.83 11.98
C ALA A 263 4.33 -16.64 12.53
N LEU A 264 3.35 -16.29 11.69
CA LEU A 264 1.95 -16.18 12.10
C LEU A 264 1.37 -17.49 12.64
N LYS A 265 1.73 -18.64 12.04
CA LYS A 265 1.33 -19.96 12.54
C LYS A 265 1.97 -20.28 13.89
N ALA A 266 3.25 -19.97 14.07
CA ALA A 266 3.98 -20.18 15.32
C ALA A 266 3.36 -19.38 16.48
N GLU A 267 2.86 -18.16 16.17
CA GLU A 267 2.14 -17.33 17.12
C GLU A 267 0.64 -17.69 17.28
N GLY A 268 0.20 -18.81 16.69
CA GLY A 268 -1.17 -19.30 16.80
C GLY A 268 -2.23 -18.38 16.18
N LYS A 269 -1.84 -17.54 15.20
CA LYS A 269 -2.72 -16.56 14.59
C LYS A 269 -3.71 -17.20 13.62
N LYS A 270 -4.93 -16.64 13.56
CA LYS A 270 -5.96 -17.04 12.59
C LYS A 270 -5.88 -16.10 11.40
N PHE A 271 -5.54 -16.65 10.22
CA PHE A 271 -5.44 -15.92 8.97
C PHE A 271 -5.65 -16.89 7.80
N GLU A 272 -5.89 -16.35 6.61
CA GLU A 272 -6.01 -17.10 5.38
C GLU A 272 -4.80 -16.81 4.48
N TYR A 273 -4.38 -17.78 3.69
CA TYR A 273 -3.31 -17.57 2.72
C TYR A 273 -3.43 -18.51 1.53
N LYS A 274 -2.85 -18.11 0.42
CA LYS A 274 -2.70 -18.96 -0.76
C LYS A 274 -1.35 -18.73 -1.42
N ILE A 275 -0.65 -19.81 -1.72
CA ILE A 275 0.58 -19.81 -2.51
C ILE A 275 0.18 -20.33 -3.89
N PHE A 276 0.32 -19.47 -4.91
CA PHE A 276 0.05 -19.84 -6.29
C PHE A 276 1.29 -20.47 -6.90
N GLU A 277 1.13 -21.58 -7.58
CA GLU A 277 2.24 -22.23 -8.26
C GLU A 277 2.34 -21.72 -9.69
N ARG A 278 3.42 -20.97 -9.98
CA ARG A 278 3.76 -20.44 -11.30
C ARG A 278 2.60 -19.73 -12.00
N ALA A 279 1.79 -18.99 -11.24
CA ALA A 279 0.73 -18.19 -11.83
C ALA A 279 1.31 -17.18 -12.83
N PRO A 280 0.74 -17.05 -14.04
CA PRO A 280 1.21 -16.08 -15.03
C PRO A 280 1.19 -14.65 -14.50
N GLY A 281 2.22 -13.85 -14.80
CA GLY A 281 2.35 -12.47 -14.36
C GLY A 281 3.30 -12.28 -13.18
N ALA A 282 4.00 -13.34 -12.71
CA ALA A 282 5.07 -13.29 -11.71
C ALA A 282 4.66 -12.45 -10.48
N HIS A 283 5.36 -11.36 -10.19
CA HIS A 283 5.07 -10.45 -9.08
C HIS A 283 3.70 -9.73 -9.22
N SER A 284 3.17 -9.62 -10.43
CA SER A 284 1.88 -8.93 -10.70
C SER A 284 0.71 -9.86 -11.02
N PHE A 285 0.83 -11.16 -10.76
CA PHE A 285 -0.07 -12.23 -11.20
C PHE A 285 -1.57 -11.98 -10.89
N ASP A 286 -1.89 -11.26 -9.84
CA ASP A 286 -3.25 -10.94 -9.39
C ASP A 286 -3.69 -9.49 -9.69
N ARG A 287 -2.76 -8.63 -10.15
CA ARG A 287 -2.98 -7.20 -10.43
C ARG A 287 -3.18 -6.86 -11.90
N LEU A 288 -2.86 -7.78 -12.80
CA LEU A 288 -3.02 -7.53 -14.25
C LEU A 288 -4.51 -7.44 -14.63
N ASP A 289 -4.83 -6.65 -15.64
CA ASP A 289 -6.18 -6.62 -16.21
C ASP A 289 -6.41 -7.79 -17.17
N THR A 290 -6.30 -9.01 -16.64
CA THR A 290 -6.55 -10.26 -17.37
C THR A 290 -7.70 -11.03 -16.72
N TYR A 291 -8.28 -11.95 -17.47
CA TYR A 291 -9.35 -12.82 -16.97
C TYR A 291 -8.87 -13.69 -15.79
N GLU A 292 -7.65 -14.22 -15.87
CA GLU A 292 -7.08 -15.07 -14.81
C GLU A 292 -6.82 -14.26 -13.52
N SER A 293 -6.25 -13.06 -13.65
CA SER A 293 -6.06 -12.16 -12.50
C SER A 293 -7.40 -11.71 -11.91
N SER A 294 -8.42 -11.51 -12.74
CA SER A 294 -9.78 -11.19 -12.27
C SER A 294 -10.40 -12.30 -11.42
N LYS A 295 -10.14 -13.59 -11.74
CA LYS A 295 -10.56 -14.70 -10.89
C LYS A 295 -9.92 -14.64 -9.51
N ILE A 296 -8.63 -14.33 -9.48
CA ILE A 296 -7.87 -14.21 -8.22
C ILE A 296 -8.38 -13.03 -7.42
N ARG A 297 -8.60 -11.87 -8.05
CA ARG A 297 -9.16 -10.69 -7.37
C ARG A 297 -10.57 -10.92 -6.86
N LEU A 298 -11.40 -11.69 -7.56
CA LEU A 298 -12.72 -12.05 -7.05
C LEU A 298 -12.66 -12.77 -5.70
N ASP A 299 -11.69 -13.68 -5.50
CA ASP A 299 -11.49 -14.35 -4.22
C ASP A 299 -11.04 -13.35 -3.12
N ILE A 300 -10.18 -12.39 -3.46
CA ILE A 300 -9.79 -11.31 -2.56
C ILE A 300 -11.04 -10.48 -2.17
N TYR A 301 -11.87 -10.08 -3.13
CA TYR A 301 -13.08 -9.30 -2.85
C TYR A 301 -14.11 -10.08 -2.04
N LYS A 302 -14.24 -11.39 -2.26
CA LYS A 302 -15.07 -12.26 -1.41
C LYS A 302 -14.55 -12.32 0.03
N PHE A 303 -13.23 -12.39 0.23
CA PHE A 303 -12.65 -12.30 1.56
C PHE A 303 -12.98 -10.95 2.21
N MET A 304 -12.63 -9.83 1.56
CA MET A 304 -12.91 -8.49 2.08
C MET A 304 -14.41 -8.29 2.35
N GLY A 305 -15.27 -8.76 1.43
CA GLY A 305 -16.73 -8.65 1.52
C GLY A 305 -17.36 -9.37 2.71
N ARG A 306 -16.75 -10.46 3.20
CA ARG A 306 -17.23 -11.15 4.42
C ARG A 306 -17.20 -10.24 5.65
N TYR A 307 -16.23 -9.35 5.73
CA TYR A 307 -16.01 -8.48 6.87
C TYR A 307 -16.56 -7.06 6.66
N LEU A 308 -16.45 -6.53 5.45
CA LEU A 308 -16.79 -5.13 5.13
C LEU A 308 -18.22 -4.97 4.62
N LYS A 309 -18.83 -6.03 4.10
CA LYS A 309 -20.23 -6.09 3.63
C LYS A 309 -20.58 -4.92 2.69
N PRO A 310 -19.94 -4.79 1.53
CA PRO A 310 -20.31 -3.78 0.53
C PRO A 310 -21.74 -4.03 0.04
N ASN A 311 -22.39 -2.99 -0.48
CA ASN A 311 -23.78 -3.11 -0.90
C ASN A 311 -23.97 -3.95 -2.18
N LYS A 312 -22.94 -4.01 -3.03
CA LYS A 312 -22.96 -4.70 -4.34
C LYS A 312 -21.77 -5.67 -4.49
N PRO A 313 -21.63 -6.68 -3.61
CA PRO A 313 -20.52 -7.62 -3.71
C PRO A 313 -20.58 -8.42 -5.01
N PHE A 314 -19.44 -8.63 -5.66
CA PHE A 314 -19.38 -9.50 -6.84
C PHE A 314 -19.56 -10.98 -6.48
N GLY A 315 -20.47 -11.65 -7.17
CA GLY A 315 -20.65 -13.10 -7.08
C GLY A 315 -19.83 -13.88 -8.09
N SER A 316 -19.46 -13.26 -9.22
CA SER A 316 -18.80 -13.92 -10.35
C SER A 316 -17.80 -13.01 -11.06
N VAL A 317 -16.85 -13.61 -11.80
CA VAL A 317 -15.92 -12.88 -12.67
C VAL A 317 -16.65 -12.10 -13.78
N LYS A 318 -17.79 -12.61 -14.25
CA LYS A 318 -18.61 -11.95 -15.26
C LYS A 318 -19.16 -10.61 -14.74
N GLU A 319 -19.53 -10.53 -13.47
CA GLU A 319 -19.96 -9.28 -12.83
C GLU A 319 -18.80 -8.31 -12.63
N LEU A 320 -17.65 -8.84 -12.21
CA LEU A 320 -16.43 -8.05 -11.99
C LEU A 320 -15.91 -7.39 -13.28
N ARG A 321 -16.08 -8.04 -14.44
CA ARG A 321 -15.57 -7.56 -15.74
C ARG A 321 -16.63 -6.84 -16.60
N LYS A 322 -17.76 -6.45 -16.06
CA LYS A 322 -18.74 -5.57 -16.71
C LYS A 322 -18.35 -4.13 -16.63
#